data_216665a9448308b9e45c5b64f63fa5c4
#
_entry.id   216665a9448308b9e45c5b64f63fa5c4
#
_cell.length_a   1.000
_cell.length_b   1.000
_cell.length_c   1.000
_cell.angle_alpha   90.00
_cell.angle_beta   90.00
_cell.angle_gamma   90.00
#
_symmetry.space_group_name_H-M   'P 1'
#
loop_
_entity.id
_entity.type
_entity.pdbx_description
1 polymer ?
#
loop_
_entity_poly.entity_id
_entity_poly.type
_entity_poly.pdbx_seq_one_letter_code
_entity_poly.pdbx_strand_id
1 'polypeptide(L)'
;LRLTLPTHPASEKNAAFFGRGMVFNKFTGARGKSGSNDANAEYVAHIRAIMDEAGVAFQTAELGKVDVAAAEDAYIMANYGMEVIDSGVAVLNMHAPYEVSSKADVYEAVKGYRAFLRME
;
A
#
# COMPACT_ATOMS: atom_id res chain seq x y z
N LEU A 1 14.76 -6.78 6.79
CA LEU A 1 14.18 -6.10 7.96
C LEU A 1 12.69 -6.20 7.83
N ARG A 2 12.04 -6.82 8.79
CA ARG A 2 10.61 -7.11 8.76
C ARG A 2 9.85 -5.96 9.39
N LEU A 3 8.91 -5.39 8.65
CA LEU A 3 8.00 -4.38 9.18
C LEU A 3 6.87 -5.08 9.93
N THR A 4 7.12 -5.48 11.14
CA THR A 4 6.06 -5.88 12.07
C THR A 4 6.05 -4.88 13.21
N LEU A 5 4.92 -4.28 13.45
CA LEU A 5 4.68 -3.68 14.76
C LEU A 5 4.90 -4.78 15.81
N PRO A 6 5.64 -4.51 16.89
CA PRO A 6 6.07 -5.54 17.84
C PRO A 6 4.93 -6.29 18.54
N THR A 7 3.69 -5.93 18.31
CA THR A 7 2.52 -6.39 19.05
C THR A 7 1.64 -7.41 18.31
N HIS A 8 1.95 -7.77 17.04
CA HIS A 8 1.12 -8.73 16.31
C HIS A 8 1.92 -9.77 15.54
N PRO A 9 2.10 -10.98 16.09
CA PRO A 9 2.71 -12.11 15.39
C PRO A 9 1.88 -12.64 14.20
N ALA A 10 0.59 -12.27 14.14
CA ALA A 10 -0.30 -12.70 13.05
C ALA A 10 -0.03 -12.05 11.69
N SER A 11 0.87 -11.09 11.62
CA SER A 11 1.09 -10.26 10.43
C SER A 11 2.20 -10.73 9.50
N GLU A 12 2.77 -11.93 9.69
CA GLU A 12 3.81 -12.41 8.77
C GLU A 12 3.37 -12.47 7.32
N LYS A 13 2.10 -12.75 7.09
CA LYS A 13 1.52 -12.85 5.75
C LYS A 13 1.09 -11.49 5.18
N ASN A 14 0.87 -10.51 6.04
CA ASN A 14 0.25 -9.23 5.69
C ASN A 14 1.20 -8.03 5.82
N ALA A 15 2.43 -8.25 6.28
CA ALA A 15 3.40 -7.18 6.46
C ALA A 15 4.12 -6.85 5.15
N ALA A 16 4.37 -5.57 4.92
CA ALA A 16 5.29 -5.12 3.89
C ALA A 16 6.76 -5.34 4.31
N PHE A 17 7.60 -5.68 3.36
CA PHE A 17 9.03 -5.94 3.58
C PHE A 17 9.87 -4.98 2.75
N PHE A 18 11.00 -4.56 3.30
CA PHE A 18 12.01 -3.82 2.56
C PHE A 18 12.61 -4.66 1.42
N GLY A 19 12.89 -3.99 0.30
CA GLY A 19 13.51 -4.62 -0.87
C GLY A 19 12.56 -5.46 -1.70
N ARG A 20 11.25 -5.33 -1.48
CA ARG A 20 10.22 -6.02 -2.28
C ARG A 20 9.39 -5.09 -3.15
N GLY A 21 9.84 -3.84 -3.29
CA GLY A 21 9.24 -2.87 -4.18
C GLY A 21 8.05 -2.12 -3.59
N MET A 22 7.19 -1.65 -4.47
CA MET A 22 5.98 -0.89 -4.16
C MET A 22 4.99 -1.74 -3.37
N VAL A 23 4.27 -1.12 -2.45
CA VAL A 23 3.27 -1.78 -1.60
C VAL A 23 1.88 -1.34 -2.02
N PHE A 24 0.98 -2.29 -2.23
CA PHE A 24 -0.45 -2.04 -2.40
C PHE A 24 -1.22 -2.51 -1.18
N ASN A 25 -2.07 -1.64 -0.64
CA ASN A 25 -3.01 -1.97 0.41
C ASN A 25 -4.42 -2.01 -0.19
N LYS A 26 -4.96 -3.20 -0.34
CA LYS A 26 -6.31 -3.39 -0.87
C LYS A 26 -7.36 -2.82 0.07
N PHE A 27 -7.19 -3.06 1.36
CA PHE A 27 -8.08 -2.58 2.40
C PHE A 27 -7.40 -1.53 3.27
N THR A 28 -7.97 -0.35 3.32
CA THR A 28 -7.52 0.76 4.16
C THR A 28 -8.69 1.30 4.97
N GLY A 29 -8.43 1.74 6.18
CA GLY A 29 -9.47 2.30 7.04
C GLY A 29 -8.90 3.11 8.19
N ALA A 30 -9.59 4.18 8.55
CA ALA A 30 -9.25 5.03 9.68
C ALA A 30 -10.14 4.72 10.89
N ARG A 31 -9.59 4.87 12.09
CA ARG A 31 -10.29 4.96 13.38
C ARG A 31 -11.49 4.03 13.52
N GLY A 32 -11.26 2.74 13.66
CA GLY A 32 -12.33 1.78 13.92
C GLY A 32 -13.28 1.52 12.77
N LYS A 33 -12.85 1.79 11.53
CA LYS A 33 -13.56 1.47 10.28
C LYS A 33 -14.80 2.32 9.96
N SER A 34 -14.94 3.49 10.54
CA SER A 34 -16.00 4.42 10.17
C SER A 34 -15.80 5.06 8.78
N GLY A 35 -14.57 5.00 8.26
CA GLY A 35 -14.23 5.36 6.89
C GLY A 35 -13.21 4.35 6.38
N SER A 36 -13.62 3.47 5.49
CA SER A 36 -12.74 2.46 4.90
C SER A 36 -12.96 2.36 3.40
N ASN A 37 -11.90 2.01 2.68
CA ASN A 37 -11.95 1.62 1.29
C ASN A 37 -11.47 0.18 1.15
N ASP A 38 -12.20 -0.62 0.39
CA ASP A 38 -11.80 -1.96 -0.03
C ASP A 38 -11.75 -1.97 -1.57
N ALA A 39 -10.56 -1.86 -2.13
CA ALA A 39 -10.39 -1.80 -3.58
C ALA A 39 -10.97 -3.06 -4.23
N ASN A 40 -11.76 -2.90 -5.29
CA ASN A 40 -12.40 -4.03 -5.94
C ASN A 40 -11.38 -4.93 -6.66
N ALA A 41 -11.73 -6.20 -6.82
CA ALA A 41 -10.81 -7.22 -7.32
C ALA A 41 -10.40 -6.99 -8.78
N GLU A 42 -11.30 -6.47 -9.60
CA GLU A 42 -11.06 -6.17 -11.01
C GLU A 42 -10.04 -5.03 -11.16
N TYR A 43 -10.19 -3.98 -10.37
CA TYR A 43 -9.25 -2.87 -10.34
C TYR A 43 -7.87 -3.31 -9.84
N VAL A 44 -7.81 -4.11 -8.77
CA VAL A 44 -6.56 -4.67 -8.26
C VAL A 44 -5.88 -5.54 -9.33
N ALA A 45 -6.64 -6.37 -10.05
CA ALA A 45 -6.09 -7.19 -11.13
C ALA A 45 -5.53 -6.33 -12.27
N HIS A 46 -6.22 -5.25 -12.64
CA HIS A 46 -5.77 -4.31 -13.65
C HIS A 46 -4.46 -3.61 -13.25
N ILE A 47 -4.36 -3.10 -12.03
CA ILE A 47 -3.13 -2.48 -11.50
C ILE A 47 -1.97 -3.48 -11.50
N ARG A 48 -2.20 -4.72 -11.07
CA ARG A 48 -1.16 -5.76 -11.11
C ARG A 48 -0.66 -6.04 -12.52
N ALA A 49 -1.54 -6.12 -13.49
CA ALA A 49 -1.16 -6.33 -14.89
C ALA A 49 -0.26 -5.20 -15.40
N ILE A 50 -0.58 -3.94 -15.08
CA ILE A 50 0.25 -2.77 -15.43
C ILE A 50 1.65 -2.88 -14.82
N MET A 51 1.74 -3.27 -13.54
CA MET A 51 3.01 -3.39 -12.85
C MET A 51 3.86 -4.53 -13.42
N ASP A 52 3.24 -5.67 -13.71
CA ASP A 52 3.92 -6.83 -14.32
C ASP A 52 4.44 -6.48 -15.71
N GLU A 53 3.66 -5.81 -16.55
CA GLU A 53 4.06 -5.37 -17.88
C GLU A 53 5.22 -4.37 -17.83
N ALA A 54 5.20 -3.45 -16.87
CA ALA A 54 6.24 -2.46 -16.68
C ALA A 54 7.50 -3.01 -15.98
N GLY A 55 7.50 -4.25 -15.54
CA GLY A 55 8.59 -4.88 -14.79
C GLY A 55 8.85 -4.19 -13.45
N VAL A 56 7.79 -3.75 -12.78
CA VAL A 56 7.85 -3.11 -11.45
C VAL A 56 7.74 -4.18 -10.38
N ALA A 57 8.68 -4.18 -9.43
CA ALA A 57 8.55 -5.03 -8.26
C ALA A 57 7.49 -4.44 -7.32
N PHE A 58 6.54 -5.27 -6.90
CA PHE A 58 5.50 -4.89 -5.96
C PHE A 58 5.12 -6.02 -5.02
N GLN A 59 4.47 -5.66 -3.93
CA GLN A 59 3.92 -6.57 -2.93
C GLN A 59 2.57 -6.06 -2.45
N THR A 60 1.77 -6.95 -1.89
CA THR A 60 0.54 -6.59 -1.19
C THR A 60 0.76 -6.64 0.31
N ALA A 61 0.19 -5.70 1.02
CA ALA A 61 0.16 -5.69 2.47
C ALA A 61 -1.23 -5.30 2.96
N GLU A 62 -1.56 -5.74 4.17
CA GLU A 62 -2.77 -5.31 4.87
C GLU A 62 -2.42 -4.98 6.31
N LEU A 63 -2.83 -3.81 6.74
CA LEU A 63 -2.53 -3.31 8.08
C LEU A 63 -3.39 -3.96 9.18
N GLY A 64 -4.40 -4.76 8.79
CA GLY A 64 -5.24 -5.50 9.73
C GLY A 64 -6.10 -4.60 10.62
N LYS A 65 -6.31 -5.03 11.86
CA LYS A 65 -7.13 -4.32 12.87
C LYS A 65 -6.41 -3.17 13.58
N VAL A 66 -5.29 -2.72 13.10
CA VAL A 66 -4.51 -1.68 13.79
C VAL A 66 -5.12 -0.32 13.49
N ASP A 67 -5.26 0.51 14.51
CA ASP A 67 -5.61 1.93 14.42
C ASP A 67 -4.47 2.72 13.74
N VAL A 68 -4.18 2.39 12.50
CA VAL A 68 -3.24 3.18 11.71
C VAL A 68 -4.06 4.05 10.78
N ALA A 69 -3.96 5.33 11.00
CA ALA A 69 -4.44 6.36 10.10
C ALA A 69 -3.62 6.33 8.80
N ALA A 70 -3.87 5.32 7.97
CA ALA A 70 -3.34 5.28 6.62
C ALA A 70 -4.51 5.43 5.66
N ALA A 71 -4.39 6.41 4.79
CA ALA A 71 -5.27 6.67 3.65
C ALA A 71 -6.70 7.17 3.99
N GLU A 72 -6.79 8.25 4.75
CA GLU A 72 -8.00 9.07 4.74
C GLU A 72 -8.32 9.52 3.30
N ASP A 73 -7.30 9.75 2.48
CA ASP A 73 -7.43 10.17 1.08
C ASP A 73 -8.13 9.11 0.22
N ALA A 74 -7.83 7.84 0.38
CA ALA A 74 -8.48 6.76 -0.36
C ALA A 74 -9.98 6.70 -0.06
N TYR A 75 -10.38 6.85 1.19
CA TYR A 75 -11.77 6.90 1.59
C TYR A 75 -12.48 8.12 1.01
N ILE A 76 -11.85 9.31 1.08
CA ILE A 76 -12.42 10.55 0.57
C ILE A 76 -12.67 10.43 -0.94
N MET A 77 -11.70 9.95 -1.70
CA MET A 77 -11.82 9.78 -3.15
C MET A 77 -12.85 8.71 -3.52
N ALA A 78 -12.92 7.61 -2.78
CA ALA A 78 -13.89 6.55 -3.00
C ALA A 78 -15.34 7.03 -2.83
N ASN A 79 -15.60 8.03 -1.97
CA ASN A 79 -16.93 8.63 -1.84
C ASN A 79 -17.42 9.34 -3.12
N TYR A 80 -16.53 9.67 -4.03
CA TYR A 80 -16.90 10.23 -5.34
C TYR A 80 -17.10 9.17 -6.42
N GLY A 81 -17.14 7.89 -6.05
CA GLY A 81 -17.30 6.78 -6.98
C GLY A 81 -16.04 6.46 -7.79
N MET A 82 -14.88 6.89 -7.32
CA MET A 82 -13.59 6.58 -7.95
C MET A 82 -13.12 5.18 -7.54
N GLU A 83 -12.46 4.50 -8.47
CA GLU A 83 -11.68 3.31 -8.15
C GLU A 83 -10.38 3.73 -7.46
N VAL A 84 -10.18 3.28 -6.24
CA VAL A 84 -9.05 3.73 -5.42
C VAL A 84 -8.34 2.53 -4.79
N ILE A 85 -7.03 2.54 -4.83
CA ILE A 85 -6.15 1.66 -4.07
C ILE A 85 -5.06 2.49 -3.41
N ASP A 86 -4.77 2.18 -2.15
CA ASP A 86 -3.67 2.83 -1.46
C ASP A 86 -2.34 2.17 -1.83
N SER A 87 -1.33 2.99 -2.09
CA SER A 87 -0.01 2.52 -2.49
C SER A 87 1.12 3.36 -1.94
N GLY A 88 2.24 2.73 -1.66
CA GLY A 88 3.41 3.41 -1.12
C GLY A 88 4.63 2.51 -1.09
N VAL A 89 5.46 2.69 -0.09
CA VAL A 89 6.65 1.86 0.19
C VAL A 89 6.61 1.35 1.63
N ALA A 90 7.32 0.27 1.90
CA ALA A 90 7.49 -0.20 3.27
C ALA A 90 8.25 0.86 4.10
N VAL A 91 7.72 1.19 5.27
CA VAL A 91 8.29 2.16 6.19
C VAL A 91 8.43 1.54 7.57
N LEU A 92 9.58 1.74 8.21
CA LEU A 92 9.80 1.39 9.61
C LEU A 92 9.62 2.65 10.46
N ASN A 93 8.98 2.52 11.62
CA ASN A 93 8.70 3.61 12.55
C ASN A 93 7.87 4.76 11.92
N MET A 94 6.83 4.41 11.15
CA MET A 94 5.91 5.40 10.59
C MET A 94 5.39 6.35 11.67
N HIS A 95 5.35 7.64 11.35
CA HIS A 95 4.96 8.74 12.25
C HIS A 95 5.88 8.97 13.46
N ALA A 96 7.02 8.28 13.54
CA ALA A 96 8.03 8.56 14.55
C ALA A 96 8.99 9.67 14.07
N PRO A 97 9.76 10.29 15.00
CA PRO A 97 10.78 11.28 14.60
C PRO A 97 11.88 10.71 13.70
N TYR A 98 11.98 9.39 13.61
CA TYR A 98 12.96 8.70 12.79
C TYR A 98 12.29 7.57 12.02
N GLU A 99 12.00 7.82 10.75
CA GLU A 99 11.44 6.85 9.84
C GLU A 99 12.51 6.32 8.88
N VAL A 100 12.39 5.06 8.49
CA VAL A 100 13.32 4.40 7.57
C VAL A 100 12.55 3.73 6.45
N SER A 101 12.98 3.96 5.20
CA SER A 101 12.49 3.25 4.03
C SER A 101 13.64 2.79 3.14
N SER A 102 13.38 1.86 2.24
CA SER A 102 14.35 1.37 1.27
C SER A 102 14.40 2.28 0.04
N LYS A 103 15.59 2.76 -0.34
CA LYS A 103 15.77 3.53 -1.59
C LYS A 103 15.41 2.71 -2.84
N ALA A 104 15.63 1.40 -2.80
CA ALA A 104 15.24 0.51 -3.90
C ALA A 104 13.72 0.47 -4.06
N ASP A 105 12.97 0.40 -2.96
CA ASP A 105 11.52 0.40 -2.98
C ASP A 105 10.96 1.75 -3.45
N VAL A 106 11.60 2.86 -3.06
CA VAL A 106 11.25 4.20 -3.58
C VAL A 106 11.47 4.27 -5.09
N TYR A 107 12.56 3.71 -5.60
CA TYR A 107 12.82 3.65 -7.04
C TYR A 107 11.75 2.83 -7.78
N GLU A 108 11.37 1.67 -7.25
CA GLU A 108 10.28 0.85 -7.81
C GLU A 108 8.93 1.59 -7.75
N ALA A 109 8.65 2.31 -6.67
CA ALA A 109 7.44 3.13 -6.58
C ALA A 109 7.39 4.23 -7.66
N VAL A 110 8.52 4.90 -7.94
CA VAL A 110 8.58 5.88 -9.04
C VAL A 110 8.28 5.22 -10.39
N LYS A 111 8.82 4.01 -10.65
CA LYS A 111 8.51 3.25 -11.85
C LYS A 111 7.02 2.92 -11.91
N GLY A 112 6.46 2.44 -10.81
CA GLY A 112 5.06 2.06 -10.71
C GLY A 112 4.11 3.24 -10.97
N TYR A 113 4.34 4.39 -10.34
CA TYR A 113 3.53 5.58 -10.60
C TYR A 113 3.65 6.06 -12.04
N ARG A 114 4.83 5.97 -12.65
CA ARG A 114 5.00 6.31 -14.08
C ARG A 114 4.26 5.34 -14.99
N ALA A 115 4.25 4.05 -14.69
CA ALA A 115 3.49 3.05 -15.42
C ALA A 115 1.98 3.32 -15.29
N PHE A 116 1.49 3.56 -14.07
CA PHE A 116 0.10 3.89 -13.79
C PHE A 116 -0.37 5.14 -14.55
N LEU A 117 0.41 6.21 -14.56
CA LEU A 117 0.05 7.46 -15.24
C LEU A 117 0.10 7.38 -16.77
N ARG A 118 0.66 6.32 -17.36
CA ARG A 118 0.73 6.07 -18.79
C ARG A 118 -0.30 5.06 -19.29
N MET A 119 -1.07 4.48 -18.38
CA MET A 119 -2.14 3.59 -18.81
C MET A 119 -3.20 4.36 -19.60
N GLU A 120 -3.61 3.79 -20.72
CA GLU A 120 -4.72 4.25 -21.57
C GLU A 120 -6.02 3.52 -21.20
#